data_aa50ff74f13a4061a58573e2d3c2cae6
#
_entry.id   aa50ff74f13a4061a58573e2d3c2cae6
#
_cell.length_a   1.000
_cell.length_b   1.000
_cell.length_c   1.000
_cell.angle_alpha   90.00
_cell.angle_beta   90.00
_cell.angle_gamma   90.00
#
_symmetry.space_group_name_H-M   'P 1'
#
loop_
_entity.id
_entity.type
_entity.pdbx_description
1 polymer ?
#
loop_
_entity_poly.entity_id
_entity_poly.type
_entity_poly.pdbx_seq_one_letter_code
_entity_poly.pdbx_strand_id
1 'polypeptide(L)'
;MNHGEHPKELEKHMRKRFRLLAAPAAAICACGAFVLAARAETPRLAPAKAPAIRVMDWNVRYSAGDRKSPHNNWENRRDDFARAIERESPDLIAFQEVLPDQRKFLEERFAAYDFTGEGRNADRKSGESSPVAWRRDRFTLIDCGSFWLSETPDVPGSKSWGAMFPRICSYAVLRDKATGKRFSFANTHTGHKSELAREKGMLLIIERMKKFGQGAPIIFTGDHNCLEFEKPAIAVSKLLKDALYLSKSAPQGPWRTCNHWAWREKETTIAEALSMPREKRSARGDDAEHIDYIYVSPGTKVLDYRIVATPRPGTKHYASDHFSLVSTIILP
;
A
#
# COMPACT_ATOMS: atom_id res chain seq x y z
N MET A 1 -31.14 -56.05 -37.76
CA MET A 1 -32.24 -56.92 -37.26
C MET A 1 -32.69 -56.31 -35.99
N ASN A 2 -33.74 -55.61 -36.13
CA ASN A 2 -35.07 -55.76 -35.54
C ASN A 2 -35.17 -55.38 -34.08
N HIS A 3 -35.86 -54.36 -33.94
CA HIS A 3 -37.25 -54.05 -33.53
C HIS A 3 -37.30 -53.72 -32.02
N GLY A 4 -37.76 -52.64 -31.59
CA GLY A 4 -39.05 -51.97 -31.72
C GLY A 4 -39.67 -52.04 -30.31
N GLU A 5 -40.27 -51.18 -29.76
CA GLU A 5 -41.32 -50.23 -29.91
C GLU A 5 -41.65 -49.57 -28.53
N HIS A 6 -42.05 -48.34 -28.59
CA HIS A 6 -42.96 -47.64 -27.66
C HIS A 6 -44.36 -48.35 -27.69
N PRO A 7 -45.38 -48.05 -26.87
CA PRO A 7 -45.74 -46.76 -26.23
C PRO A 7 -46.58 -46.82 -24.94
N LYS A 8 -46.86 -45.61 -24.42
CA LYS A 8 -48.10 -45.04 -23.83
C LYS A 8 -49.23 -45.94 -23.34
N GLU A 9 -49.84 -45.39 -22.31
CA GLU A 9 -51.22 -45.53 -21.77
C GLU A 9 -51.36 -46.34 -20.48
N LEU A 10 -51.72 -45.64 -19.41
CA LEU A 10 -53.11 -45.67 -18.93
C LEU A 10 -53.31 -44.69 -17.75
N GLU A 11 -53.95 -43.63 -18.10
CA GLU A 11 -54.72 -42.75 -17.18
C GLU A 11 -56.01 -43.50 -16.77
N LYS A 12 -56.39 -43.21 -15.52
CA LYS A 12 -57.79 -43.22 -15.01
C LYS A 12 -58.18 -44.25 -13.95
N HIS A 13 -58.89 -43.64 -13.01
CA HIS A 13 -59.82 -44.14 -12.00
C HIS A 13 -59.17 -44.59 -10.67
N MET A 14 -59.40 -43.90 -9.58
CA MET A 14 -60.69 -43.68 -8.94
C MET A 14 -60.63 -42.62 -7.82
N ARG A 15 -61.56 -41.72 -7.89
CA ARG A 15 -61.96 -40.86 -6.75
C ARG A 15 -62.77 -41.70 -5.81
N LYS A 16 -62.46 -41.71 -4.51
CA LYS A 16 -63.48 -41.82 -3.44
C LYS A 16 -63.06 -41.11 -2.15
N ARG A 17 -63.89 -40.20 -1.79
CA ARG A 17 -64.15 -39.48 -0.58
C ARG A 17 -63.78 -40.18 0.71
N PHE A 18 -63.09 -39.42 1.59
CA PHE A 18 -63.43 -39.40 3.04
C PHE A 18 -63.28 -38.01 3.57
N ARG A 19 -64.31 -37.56 4.24
CA ARG A 19 -64.46 -36.26 4.92
C ARG A 19 -63.91 -36.31 6.33
N LEU A 20 -63.43 -35.15 6.79
CA LEU A 20 -63.39 -34.54 8.13
C LEU A 20 -62.43 -35.15 9.18
N LEU A 21 -61.46 -34.36 9.59
CA LEU A 21 -61.52 -33.67 10.88
C LEU A 21 -60.42 -32.60 10.90
N ALA A 22 -60.84 -31.35 11.11
CA ALA A 22 -59.95 -30.19 11.23
C ALA A 22 -59.40 -30.12 12.65
N ALA A 23 -58.09 -30.04 12.79
CA ALA A 23 -57.41 -29.53 13.98
C ALA A 23 -56.49 -28.41 13.56
N PRO A 24 -56.40 -27.27 14.27
CA PRO A 24 -55.57 -26.15 13.84
C PRO A 24 -54.10 -26.44 14.12
N ALA A 25 -53.30 -26.55 13.07
CA ALA A 25 -51.85 -26.54 13.18
C ALA A 25 -51.40 -25.10 13.49
N ALA A 26 -50.93 -24.85 14.67
CA ALA A 26 -50.23 -23.62 15.04
C ALA A 26 -48.98 -23.52 14.19
N ALA A 27 -48.99 -22.59 13.24
CA ALA A 27 -47.79 -22.22 12.49
C ALA A 27 -46.82 -21.51 13.43
N ILE A 28 -45.78 -22.22 13.90
CA ILE A 28 -44.64 -21.62 14.53
C ILE A 28 -43.86 -20.93 13.41
N CYS A 29 -44.10 -19.63 13.22
CA CYS A 29 -43.24 -18.74 12.46
C CYS A 29 -41.91 -18.63 13.22
N ALA A 30 -40.93 -19.47 12.91
CA ALA A 30 -39.56 -19.24 13.29
C ALA A 30 -39.02 -18.05 12.46
N CYS A 31 -39.29 -16.83 12.98
CA CYS A 31 -38.54 -15.66 12.54
C CYS A 31 -37.09 -15.86 12.96
N GLY A 32 -36.29 -16.44 12.07
CA GLY A 32 -34.86 -16.40 12.15
C GLY A 32 -34.43 -14.94 12.03
N ALA A 33 -34.29 -14.27 13.18
CA ALA A 33 -33.62 -12.99 13.24
C ALA A 33 -32.17 -13.23 12.85
N PHE A 34 -31.85 -13.02 11.56
CA PHE A 34 -30.49 -12.78 11.14
C PHE A 34 -30.06 -11.47 11.82
N VAL A 35 -29.46 -11.58 12.98
CA VAL A 35 -28.69 -10.49 13.56
C VAL A 35 -27.48 -10.32 12.64
N LEU A 36 -27.61 -9.44 11.64
CA LEU A 36 -26.47 -8.83 11.00
C LEU A 36 -25.75 -8.08 12.13
N ALA A 37 -24.74 -8.73 12.72
CA ALA A 37 -23.80 -8.03 13.57
C ALA A 37 -23.18 -6.95 12.69
N ALA A 38 -23.64 -5.72 12.81
CA ALA A 38 -22.99 -4.57 12.22
C ALA A 38 -21.56 -4.59 12.73
N ARG A 39 -20.61 -4.95 11.86
CA ARG A 39 -19.20 -4.88 12.17
C ARG A 39 -18.93 -3.43 12.53
N ALA A 40 -18.58 -3.17 13.79
CA ALA A 40 -18.16 -1.86 14.22
C ALA A 40 -16.95 -1.47 13.36
N GLU A 41 -17.15 -0.62 12.38
CA GLU A 41 -16.06 -0.05 11.58
C GLU A 41 -15.19 0.76 12.53
N THR A 42 -13.89 0.49 12.51
CA THR A 42 -12.95 1.33 13.24
C THR A 42 -13.09 2.77 12.73
N PRO A 43 -13.26 3.77 13.60
CA PRO A 43 -13.50 5.13 13.17
C PRO A 43 -12.39 5.63 12.23
N ARG A 44 -12.79 6.31 11.15
CA ARG A 44 -11.87 6.97 10.24
C ARG A 44 -11.20 8.15 10.97
N LEU A 45 -9.88 8.28 10.82
CA LEU A 45 -9.17 9.44 11.34
C LEU A 45 -9.59 10.70 10.57
N ALA A 46 -9.69 11.82 11.27
CA ALA A 46 -9.88 13.10 10.60
C ALA A 46 -8.65 13.45 9.74
N PRO A 47 -8.82 14.11 8.59
CA PRO A 47 -7.70 14.62 7.80
C PRO A 47 -6.77 15.50 8.63
N ALA A 48 -5.47 15.49 8.32
CA ALA A 48 -4.52 16.37 8.98
C ALA A 48 -4.86 17.84 8.65
N LYS A 49 -4.84 18.70 9.69
CA LYS A 49 -5.07 20.13 9.50
C LYS A 49 -3.77 20.84 9.15
N ALA A 50 -3.83 21.78 8.21
CA ALA A 50 -2.67 22.62 7.88
C ALA A 50 -2.07 23.32 9.12
N PRO A 51 -0.75 23.46 9.21
CA PRO A 51 0.26 23.12 8.21
C PRO A 51 0.69 21.64 8.19
N ALA A 52 0.09 20.76 8.99
CA ALA A 52 0.48 19.37 9.05
C ALA A 52 -0.01 18.58 7.81
N ILE A 53 0.83 17.68 7.29
CA ILE A 53 0.58 16.82 6.14
C ILE A 53 0.72 15.37 6.61
N ARG A 54 -0.29 14.53 6.36
CA ARG A 54 -0.20 13.09 6.62
C ARG A 54 0.26 12.37 5.38
N VAL A 55 1.40 11.73 5.47
CA VAL A 55 2.05 10.93 4.42
C VAL A 55 1.84 9.45 4.73
N MET A 56 1.45 8.67 3.73
CA MET A 56 1.37 7.22 3.80
C MET A 56 2.23 6.60 2.71
N ASP A 57 2.98 5.57 3.05
CA ASP A 57 3.74 4.73 2.14
C ASP A 57 3.30 3.28 2.28
N TRP A 58 3.05 2.58 1.17
CA TRP A 58 2.62 1.19 1.24
C TRP A 58 2.90 0.40 -0.04
N ASN A 59 3.74 -0.61 0.05
CA ASN A 59 3.87 -1.62 -0.99
C ASN A 59 2.57 -2.44 -1.05
N VAL A 60 1.88 -2.39 -2.20
CA VAL A 60 0.57 -3.05 -2.37
C VAL A 60 0.67 -4.54 -2.63
N ARG A 61 1.88 -5.06 -2.89
CA ARG A 61 2.12 -6.40 -3.44
C ARG A 61 1.42 -6.61 -4.79
N TYR A 62 2.19 -6.86 -5.85
CA TYR A 62 1.66 -6.98 -7.22
C TYR A 62 0.65 -8.11 -7.36
N SER A 63 -0.44 -7.85 -8.09
CA SER A 63 -1.60 -8.75 -8.21
C SER A 63 -1.25 -10.10 -8.83
N ALA A 64 -0.23 -10.17 -9.70
CA ALA A 64 0.14 -11.39 -10.41
C ALA A 64 0.86 -12.43 -9.53
N GLY A 65 1.49 -12.01 -8.40
CA GLY A 65 2.31 -12.89 -7.57
C GLY A 65 1.52 -13.95 -6.81
N ASP A 66 0.36 -13.59 -6.31
CA ASP A 66 -0.40 -14.41 -5.37
C ASP A 66 -1.77 -14.88 -5.92
N ARG A 67 -1.93 -14.94 -7.24
CA ARG A 67 -3.21 -15.28 -7.91
C ARG A 67 -3.86 -16.58 -7.44
N LYS A 68 -3.04 -17.57 -7.06
CA LYS A 68 -3.52 -18.88 -6.60
C LYS A 68 -3.79 -18.94 -5.09
N SER A 69 -3.39 -17.93 -4.34
CA SER A 69 -3.63 -17.88 -2.91
C SER A 69 -5.05 -17.42 -2.62
N PRO A 70 -5.86 -18.19 -1.87
CA PRO A 70 -7.22 -17.78 -1.54
C PRO A 70 -7.26 -16.57 -0.61
N HIS A 71 -6.17 -16.31 0.14
CA HIS A 71 -6.11 -15.22 1.11
C HIS A 71 -5.35 -14.00 0.58
N ASN A 72 -4.27 -14.21 -0.18
CA ASN A 72 -3.33 -13.16 -0.55
C ASN A 72 -3.58 -12.59 -1.96
N ASN A 73 -4.45 -13.22 -2.79
CA ASN A 73 -4.74 -12.67 -4.10
C ASN A 73 -5.39 -11.29 -4.00
N TRP A 74 -5.12 -10.43 -5.00
CA TRP A 74 -5.56 -9.04 -5.00
C TRP A 74 -7.07 -8.88 -4.86
N GLU A 75 -7.86 -9.65 -5.60
CA GLU A 75 -9.32 -9.55 -5.63
C GLU A 75 -9.94 -9.74 -4.23
N ASN A 76 -9.37 -10.62 -3.42
CA ASN A 76 -9.88 -10.93 -2.09
C ASN A 76 -9.41 -9.96 -0.99
N ARG A 77 -8.36 -9.15 -1.23
CA ARG A 77 -7.79 -8.25 -0.23
C ARG A 77 -7.91 -6.76 -0.57
N ARG A 78 -8.21 -6.42 -1.81
CA ARG A 78 -8.21 -5.03 -2.30
C ARG A 78 -9.14 -4.08 -1.52
N ASP A 79 -10.32 -4.57 -1.10
CA ASP A 79 -11.25 -3.75 -0.33
C ASP A 79 -10.77 -3.54 1.11
N ASP A 80 -10.13 -4.54 1.73
CA ASP A 80 -9.50 -4.39 3.05
C ASP A 80 -8.30 -3.44 2.96
N PHE A 81 -7.52 -3.52 1.88
CA PHE A 81 -6.44 -2.59 1.58
C PHE A 81 -6.97 -1.14 1.48
N ALA A 82 -8.01 -0.93 0.69
CA ALA A 82 -8.61 0.39 0.54
C ALA A 82 -9.19 0.93 1.86
N ARG A 83 -9.91 0.09 2.62
CA ARG A 83 -10.42 0.49 3.94
C ARG A 83 -9.32 0.88 4.93
N ALA A 84 -8.17 0.22 4.88
CA ALA A 84 -7.03 0.59 5.73
C ALA A 84 -6.51 2.00 5.37
N ILE A 85 -6.40 2.34 4.09
CA ILE A 85 -6.04 3.70 3.64
C ILE A 85 -7.09 4.73 4.07
N GLU A 86 -8.36 4.41 3.87
CA GLU A 86 -9.47 5.31 4.23
C GLU A 86 -9.49 5.64 5.72
N ARG A 87 -9.17 4.67 6.59
CA ARG A 87 -9.07 4.90 8.04
C ARG A 87 -7.98 5.89 8.41
N GLU A 88 -6.83 5.79 7.75
CA GLU A 88 -5.70 6.68 7.99
C GLU A 88 -5.93 8.08 7.42
N SER A 89 -6.78 8.25 6.42
CA SER A 89 -7.10 9.54 5.79
C SER A 89 -5.84 10.34 5.42
N PRO A 90 -4.90 9.77 4.64
CA PRO A 90 -3.66 10.45 4.29
C PRO A 90 -3.91 11.61 3.33
N ASP A 91 -3.01 12.60 3.34
CA ASP A 91 -3.00 13.68 2.35
C ASP A 91 -2.18 13.32 1.11
N LEU A 92 -1.13 12.53 1.32
CA LEU A 92 -0.20 12.01 0.31
C LEU A 92 -0.07 10.50 0.47
N ILE A 93 -0.09 9.77 -0.64
CA ILE A 93 0.07 8.32 -0.64
C ILE A 93 1.11 7.92 -1.68
N ALA A 94 2.03 7.05 -1.27
CA ALA A 94 2.98 6.38 -2.15
C ALA A 94 2.69 4.88 -2.17
N PHE A 95 2.73 4.30 -3.35
CA PHE A 95 2.49 2.87 -3.54
C PHE A 95 3.64 2.22 -4.31
N GLN A 96 3.96 0.97 -4.03
CA GLN A 96 4.92 0.18 -4.79
C GLN A 96 4.27 -1.09 -5.32
N GLU A 97 4.88 -1.71 -6.33
CA GLU A 97 4.43 -2.94 -7.01
C GLU A 97 3.06 -2.85 -7.71
N VAL A 98 2.61 -1.65 -8.04
CA VAL A 98 1.28 -1.47 -8.63
C VAL A 98 1.27 -1.91 -10.10
N LEU A 99 0.46 -2.94 -10.42
CA LEU A 99 0.15 -3.35 -11.78
C LEU A 99 -1.05 -2.57 -12.35
N PRO A 100 -1.28 -2.59 -13.68
CA PRO A 100 -2.35 -1.80 -14.31
C PRO A 100 -3.76 -2.05 -13.77
N ASP A 101 -4.09 -3.29 -13.39
CA ASP A 101 -5.36 -3.66 -12.76
C ASP A 101 -5.51 -3.05 -11.37
N GLN A 102 -4.45 -3.07 -10.57
CA GLN A 102 -4.40 -2.45 -9.26
C GLN A 102 -4.48 -0.91 -9.37
N ARG A 103 -3.77 -0.33 -10.35
CA ARG A 103 -3.80 1.11 -10.60
C ARG A 103 -5.21 1.59 -10.91
N LYS A 104 -5.93 0.89 -11.78
CA LYS A 104 -7.33 1.19 -12.10
C LYS A 104 -8.21 1.17 -10.85
N PHE A 105 -8.12 0.11 -10.04
CA PHE A 105 -8.88 0.01 -8.79
C PHE A 105 -8.58 1.17 -7.82
N LEU A 106 -7.30 1.54 -7.64
CA LEU A 106 -6.90 2.61 -6.74
C LEU A 106 -7.42 3.97 -7.21
N GLU A 107 -7.34 4.28 -8.51
CA GLU A 107 -7.87 5.53 -9.06
C GLU A 107 -9.39 5.64 -8.94
N GLU A 108 -10.12 4.56 -9.19
CA GLU A 108 -11.57 4.50 -9.03
C GLU A 108 -11.98 4.65 -7.56
N ARG A 109 -11.27 3.96 -6.66
CA ARG A 109 -11.59 3.96 -5.23
C ARG A 109 -11.24 5.27 -4.54
N PHE A 110 -10.15 5.91 -4.95
CA PHE A 110 -9.66 7.16 -4.36
C PHE A 110 -9.84 8.35 -5.31
N ALA A 111 -11.07 8.51 -5.83
CA ALA A 111 -11.41 9.55 -6.82
C ALA A 111 -11.17 11.00 -6.32
N ALA A 112 -10.99 11.24 -5.03
CA ALA A 112 -10.60 12.54 -4.47
C ALA A 112 -9.10 12.85 -4.60
N TYR A 113 -8.31 11.88 -5.08
CA TYR A 113 -6.87 12.03 -5.27
C TYR A 113 -6.54 12.13 -6.75
N ASP A 114 -5.50 12.89 -7.06
CA ASP A 114 -4.80 12.80 -8.33
C ASP A 114 -3.61 11.86 -8.18
N PHE A 115 -3.26 11.18 -9.27
CA PHE A 115 -2.20 10.18 -9.31
C PHE A 115 -1.20 10.47 -10.44
N THR A 116 0.08 10.15 -10.21
CA THR A 116 1.09 10.04 -11.27
C THR A 116 1.95 8.80 -11.04
N GLY A 117 2.56 8.32 -12.11
CA GLY A 117 3.44 7.14 -12.09
C GLY A 117 3.20 6.26 -13.30
N GLU A 118 4.27 5.82 -13.92
CA GLU A 118 4.30 4.99 -15.13
C GLU A 118 4.73 3.56 -14.80
N GLY A 119 4.44 2.62 -15.71
CA GLY A 119 5.01 1.27 -15.66
C GLY A 119 6.50 1.30 -15.97
N ARG A 120 7.27 0.49 -15.25
CA ARG A 120 8.75 0.50 -15.33
C ARG A 120 9.36 0.00 -16.64
N ASN A 121 8.56 -0.67 -17.50
CA ASN A 121 9.05 -1.20 -18.77
C ASN A 121 9.20 -0.11 -19.85
N ALA A 122 9.84 -0.44 -20.96
CA ALA A 122 10.14 0.51 -22.04
C ALA A 122 8.89 1.12 -22.69
N ASP A 123 7.74 0.43 -22.62
CA ASP A 123 6.46 0.92 -23.13
C ASP A 123 5.78 1.94 -22.19
N ARG A 124 6.35 2.19 -21.00
CA ARG A 124 5.84 3.09 -19.95
C ARG A 124 4.46 2.71 -19.38
N LYS A 125 3.93 1.58 -19.77
CA LYS A 125 2.59 1.11 -19.41
C LYS A 125 2.61 -0.20 -18.63
N SER A 126 3.45 -1.14 -19.03
CA SER A 126 3.56 -2.46 -18.43
C SER A 126 4.64 -2.52 -17.34
N GLY A 127 4.62 -3.62 -16.59
CA GLY A 127 5.46 -3.81 -15.42
C GLY A 127 4.89 -3.09 -14.20
N GLU A 128 5.56 -3.27 -13.08
CA GLU A 128 5.18 -2.59 -11.84
C GLU A 128 5.43 -1.08 -11.95
N SER A 129 4.54 -0.30 -11.37
CA SER A 129 4.69 1.14 -11.16
C SER A 129 4.88 1.45 -9.68
N SER A 130 5.44 2.63 -9.40
CA SER A 130 5.57 3.18 -8.05
C SER A 130 4.85 4.53 -7.98
N PRO A 131 3.50 4.56 -8.10
CA PRO A 131 2.76 5.82 -8.18
C PRO A 131 2.78 6.60 -6.88
N VAL A 132 2.61 7.92 -7.02
CA VAL A 132 2.27 8.83 -5.93
C VAL A 132 0.88 9.39 -6.15
N ALA A 133 0.15 9.63 -5.05
CA ALA A 133 -1.17 10.22 -5.06
C ALA A 133 -1.26 11.36 -4.04
N TRP A 134 -2.06 12.37 -4.33
CA TRP A 134 -2.27 13.52 -3.47
C TRP A 134 -3.71 13.99 -3.49
N ARG A 135 -4.20 14.49 -2.38
CA ARG A 135 -5.54 15.07 -2.28
C ARG A 135 -5.67 16.30 -3.18
N ARG A 136 -6.58 16.24 -4.14
CA ARG A 136 -6.84 17.31 -5.12
C ARG A 136 -7.37 18.60 -4.46
N ASP A 137 -8.16 18.47 -3.41
CA ASP A 137 -8.69 19.62 -2.68
C ASP A 137 -7.63 20.38 -1.90
N ARG A 138 -6.55 19.70 -1.49
CA ARG A 138 -5.48 20.27 -0.66
C ARG A 138 -4.29 20.79 -1.46
N PHE A 139 -3.88 20.10 -2.52
CA PHE A 139 -2.67 20.43 -3.24
C PHE A 139 -2.94 20.89 -4.67
N THR A 140 -2.05 21.77 -5.16
CA THR A 140 -1.96 22.14 -6.57
C THR A 140 -0.73 21.49 -7.16
N LEU A 141 -0.89 20.80 -8.29
CA LEU A 141 0.21 20.21 -9.04
C LEU A 141 0.98 21.34 -9.75
N ILE A 142 2.33 21.30 -9.65
CA ILE A 142 3.25 22.19 -10.36
C ILE A 142 3.94 21.41 -11.48
N ASP A 143 4.45 20.19 -11.17
CA ASP A 143 5.14 19.31 -12.11
C ASP A 143 5.01 17.86 -11.62
N CYS A 144 5.00 16.89 -12.54
CA CYS A 144 5.02 15.48 -12.20
C CYS A 144 5.61 14.65 -13.33
N GLY A 145 6.02 13.43 -12.99
CA GLY A 145 6.52 12.49 -13.98
C GLY A 145 7.13 11.25 -13.37
N SER A 146 7.84 10.53 -14.23
CA SER A 146 8.60 9.34 -13.85
C SER A 146 9.95 9.34 -14.59
N PHE A 147 10.96 8.70 -13.97
CA PHE A 147 12.27 8.48 -14.58
C PHE A 147 12.88 7.18 -14.06
N TRP A 148 13.78 6.61 -14.86
CA TRP A 148 14.41 5.33 -14.55
C TRP A 148 15.67 5.48 -13.69
N LEU A 149 15.89 4.53 -12.80
CA LEU A 149 17.07 4.50 -11.92
C LEU A 149 18.24 3.90 -12.68
N SER A 150 18.84 4.71 -13.54
CA SER A 150 19.94 4.31 -14.44
C SER A 150 20.82 5.51 -14.78
N GLU A 151 21.91 5.27 -15.51
CA GLU A 151 22.78 6.31 -16.09
C GLU A 151 22.09 7.09 -17.21
N THR A 152 21.01 6.56 -17.76
CA THR A 152 20.14 7.21 -18.76
C THR A 152 18.71 7.32 -18.24
N PRO A 153 18.46 8.16 -17.22
CA PRO A 153 17.19 8.14 -16.50
C PRO A 153 15.97 8.55 -17.32
N ASP A 154 16.16 9.25 -18.43
CA ASP A 154 15.09 9.68 -19.32
C ASP A 154 14.78 8.66 -20.44
N VAL A 155 15.52 7.54 -20.48
CA VAL A 155 15.30 6.42 -21.42
C VAL A 155 14.40 5.38 -20.77
N PRO A 156 13.16 5.18 -21.28
CA PRO A 156 12.22 4.20 -20.71
C PRO A 156 12.78 2.78 -20.73
N GLY A 157 12.59 2.07 -19.60
CA GLY A 157 13.06 0.70 -19.43
C GLY A 157 14.57 0.56 -19.22
N SER A 158 15.32 1.68 -19.11
CA SER A 158 16.77 1.62 -18.87
C SER A 158 17.10 1.06 -17.50
N LYS A 159 18.28 0.44 -17.39
CA LYS A 159 18.82 -0.09 -16.14
C LYS A 159 20.34 -0.01 -16.17
N SER A 160 20.94 0.22 -15.00
CA SER A 160 22.38 0.36 -14.82
C SER A 160 22.84 -0.28 -13.52
N TRP A 161 24.14 -0.24 -13.24
CA TRP A 161 24.76 -0.60 -11.95
C TRP A 161 24.43 -2.03 -11.48
N GLY A 162 24.18 -2.96 -12.42
CA GLY A 162 23.83 -4.35 -12.09
C GLY A 162 22.39 -4.57 -11.66
N ALA A 163 21.49 -3.64 -11.94
CA ALA A 163 20.06 -3.82 -11.69
C ALA A 163 19.50 -4.99 -12.53
N MET A 164 18.82 -5.93 -11.87
CA MET A 164 18.17 -7.07 -12.54
C MET A 164 16.98 -6.62 -13.41
N PHE A 165 16.15 -5.73 -12.89
CA PHE A 165 14.98 -5.17 -13.57
C PHE A 165 15.10 -3.65 -13.67
N PRO A 166 14.46 -3.00 -14.66
CA PRO A 166 14.27 -1.56 -14.62
C PRO A 166 13.60 -1.15 -13.32
N ARG A 167 14.06 -0.08 -12.70
CA ARG A 167 13.45 0.53 -11.52
C ARG A 167 13.15 1.98 -11.83
N ILE A 168 12.08 2.49 -11.28
CA ILE A 168 11.51 3.78 -11.64
C ILE A 168 11.22 4.59 -10.37
N CYS A 169 11.39 5.89 -10.45
CA CYS A 169 10.87 6.84 -9.49
C CYS A 169 9.71 7.60 -10.13
N SER A 170 8.60 7.70 -9.41
CA SER A 170 7.52 8.63 -9.74
C SER A 170 7.53 9.80 -8.78
N TYR A 171 7.22 11.00 -9.25
CA TYR A 171 7.27 12.21 -8.44
C TYR A 171 6.15 13.19 -8.78
N ALA A 172 5.81 14.03 -7.81
CA ALA A 172 5.00 15.22 -7.98
C ALA A 172 5.66 16.39 -7.24
N VAL A 173 5.75 17.54 -7.89
CA VAL A 173 6.06 18.82 -7.26
C VAL A 173 4.74 19.50 -6.98
N LEU A 174 4.46 19.72 -5.73
CA LEU A 174 3.16 20.16 -5.22
C LEU A 174 3.27 21.51 -4.50
N ARG A 175 2.16 22.24 -4.46
CA ARG A 175 1.95 23.42 -3.60
C ARG A 175 0.79 23.14 -2.66
N ASP A 176 1.02 23.23 -1.37
CA ASP A 176 -0.06 23.20 -0.37
C ASP A 176 -0.88 24.50 -0.46
N LYS A 177 -2.16 24.39 -0.79
CA LYS A 177 -3.07 25.54 -0.96
C LYS A 177 -3.26 26.35 0.31
N ALA A 178 -3.17 25.68 1.48
CA ALA A 178 -3.39 26.34 2.76
C ALA A 178 -2.17 27.13 3.24
N THR A 179 -0.96 26.68 2.94
CA THR A 179 0.29 27.31 3.41
C THR A 179 1.06 28.03 2.31
N GLY A 180 0.72 27.78 1.03
CA GLY A 180 1.49 28.26 -0.13
C GLY A 180 2.82 27.55 -0.33
N LYS A 181 3.24 26.67 0.57
CA LYS A 181 4.54 25.98 0.52
C LYS A 181 4.61 25.02 -0.65
N ARG A 182 5.73 25.08 -1.38
CA ARG A 182 6.09 24.14 -2.44
C ARG A 182 6.95 23.02 -1.85
N PHE A 183 6.79 21.80 -2.35
CA PHE A 183 7.62 20.65 -1.99
C PHE A 183 7.62 19.59 -3.10
N SER A 184 8.61 18.70 -3.08
CA SER A 184 8.67 17.53 -3.94
C SER A 184 8.24 16.28 -3.16
N PHE A 185 7.39 15.45 -3.76
CA PHE A 185 7.00 14.14 -3.25
C PHE A 185 7.45 13.08 -4.25
N ALA A 186 8.32 12.18 -3.83
CA ALA A 186 8.93 11.14 -4.67
C ALA A 186 8.75 9.77 -4.05
N ASN A 187 8.59 8.76 -4.90
CA ASN A 187 8.38 7.36 -4.52
C ASN A 187 9.13 6.42 -5.45
N THR A 188 9.67 5.36 -4.88
CA THR A 188 10.35 4.31 -5.65
C THR A 188 10.21 2.94 -5.01
N HIS A 189 10.43 1.89 -5.81
CA HIS A 189 10.74 0.54 -5.34
C HIS A 189 12.09 0.15 -5.92
N THR A 190 13.14 0.11 -5.11
CA THR A 190 14.50 -0.19 -5.58
C THR A 190 14.73 -1.69 -5.78
N GLY A 191 15.82 -2.07 -6.43
CA GLY A 191 16.12 -3.47 -6.72
C GLY A 191 16.73 -4.22 -5.52
N HIS A 192 16.31 -5.45 -5.29
CA HIS A 192 16.79 -6.27 -4.16
C HIS A 192 18.18 -6.91 -4.39
N LYS A 193 18.71 -6.94 -5.62
CA LYS A 193 19.95 -7.67 -5.93
C LYS A 193 21.22 -6.82 -5.83
N SER A 194 21.22 -5.60 -6.37
CA SER A 194 22.42 -4.76 -6.45
C SER A 194 22.39 -3.63 -5.44
N GLU A 195 23.29 -3.67 -4.44
CA GLU A 195 23.48 -2.58 -3.47
C GLU A 195 23.89 -1.28 -4.18
N LEU A 196 24.78 -1.38 -5.19
CA LEU A 196 25.22 -0.23 -5.97
C LEU A 196 24.07 0.43 -6.74
N ALA A 197 23.18 -0.36 -7.33
CA ALA A 197 22.01 0.18 -8.04
C ALA A 197 21.03 0.87 -7.07
N ARG A 198 20.86 0.35 -5.84
CA ARG A 198 20.09 1.01 -4.80
C ARG A 198 20.69 2.36 -4.42
N GLU A 199 21.98 2.35 -4.07
CA GLU A 199 22.67 3.57 -3.64
C GLU A 199 22.63 4.66 -4.72
N LYS A 200 23.06 4.34 -5.94
CA LYS A 200 23.09 5.28 -7.07
C LYS A 200 21.71 5.76 -7.46
N GLY A 201 20.73 4.85 -7.49
CA GLY A 201 19.34 5.19 -7.82
C GLY A 201 18.72 6.13 -6.81
N MET A 202 18.89 5.89 -5.51
CA MET A 202 18.34 6.75 -4.45
C MET A 202 19.02 8.14 -4.43
N LEU A 203 20.33 8.23 -4.67
CA LEU A 203 21.02 9.50 -4.79
C LEU A 203 20.58 10.29 -6.03
N LEU A 204 20.37 9.61 -7.17
CA LEU A 204 19.82 10.20 -8.39
C LEU A 204 18.41 10.79 -8.14
N ILE A 205 17.56 10.09 -7.37
CA ILE A 205 16.25 10.61 -7.00
C ILE A 205 16.38 11.94 -6.27
N ILE A 206 17.21 12.00 -5.24
CA ILE A 206 17.40 13.21 -4.43
C ILE A 206 17.92 14.36 -5.28
N GLU A 207 18.89 14.10 -6.15
CA GLU A 207 19.43 15.09 -7.10
C GLU A 207 18.33 15.66 -8.02
N ARG A 208 17.55 14.77 -8.64
CA ARG A 208 16.47 15.19 -9.55
C ARG A 208 15.36 15.93 -8.81
N MET A 209 15.00 15.50 -7.59
CA MET A 209 14.00 16.20 -6.78
C MET A 209 14.45 17.62 -6.39
N LYS A 210 15.73 17.81 -6.07
CA LYS A 210 16.28 19.16 -5.84
C LYS A 210 16.15 20.03 -7.09
N LYS A 211 16.44 19.48 -8.27
CA LYS A 211 16.34 20.19 -9.56
C LYS A 211 14.89 20.53 -9.89
N PHE A 212 13.98 19.56 -9.92
CA PHE A 212 12.57 19.74 -10.30
C PHE A 212 11.82 20.59 -9.26
N GLY A 213 12.09 20.36 -7.97
CA GLY A 213 11.57 21.16 -6.88
C GLY A 213 12.17 22.55 -6.77
N GLN A 214 13.26 22.89 -7.50
CA GLN A 214 13.99 24.15 -7.38
C GLN A 214 14.43 24.42 -5.93
N GLY A 215 14.98 23.40 -5.27
CA GLY A 215 15.43 23.49 -3.88
C GLY A 215 14.35 23.38 -2.81
N ALA A 216 13.08 23.19 -3.19
CA ALA A 216 11.99 22.98 -2.24
C ALA A 216 12.21 21.72 -1.37
N PRO A 217 11.61 21.63 -0.17
CA PRO A 217 11.67 20.45 0.67
C PRO A 217 11.24 19.17 -0.07
N ILE A 218 11.87 18.05 0.28
CA ILE A 218 11.62 16.74 -0.31
C ILE A 218 10.97 15.83 0.73
N ILE A 219 9.92 15.12 0.32
CA ILE A 219 9.39 13.91 0.96
C ILE A 219 9.74 12.78 0.01
N PHE A 220 10.52 11.79 0.47
CA PHE A 220 10.97 10.67 -0.34
C PHE A 220 10.59 9.36 0.36
N THR A 221 9.77 8.55 -0.29
CA THR A 221 9.19 7.33 0.25
C THR A 221 9.50 6.13 -0.62
N GLY A 222 9.26 4.94 -0.08
CA GLY A 222 9.26 3.71 -0.86
C GLY A 222 9.79 2.47 -0.16
N ASP A 223 9.64 1.36 -0.85
CA ASP A 223 10.35 0.12 -0.59
C ASP A 223 11.77 0.25 -1.13
N HIS A 224 12.69 0.53 -0.23
CA HIS A 224 14.09 0.74 -0.61
C HIS A 224 14.91 -0.54 -0.68
N ASN A 225 14.31 -1.69 -0.34
CA ASN A 225 15.01 -2.99 -0.34
C ASN A 225 16.39 -2.92 0.33
N CYS A 226 16.56 -2.10 1.35
CA CYS A 226 17.79 -1.97 2.12
C CYS A 226 17.50 -1.78 3.60
N LEU A 227 18.38 -2.33 4.43
CA LEU A 227 18.34 -2.13 5.87
C LEU A 227 19.00 -0.78 6.24
N GLU A 228 18.62 -0.21 7.37
CA GLU A 228 19.06 1.13 7.78
C GLU A 228 20.58 1.32 7.94
N PHE A 229 21.33 0.22 8.11
CA PHE A 229 22.79 0.23 8.25
C PHE A 229 23.53 -0.09 6.94
N GLU A 230 22.82 -0.37 5.85
CA GLU A 230 23.42 -0.59 4.54
C GLU A 230 23.77 0.72 3.83
N LYS A 231 24.73 0.66 2.91
CA LYS A 231 25.25 1.84 2.22
C LYS A 231 24.19 2.73 1.57
N PRO A 232 23.13 2.19 0.91
CA PRO A 232 22.09 3.04 0.31
C PRO A 232 21.39 3.91 1.35
N ALA A 233 20.94 3.33 2.46
CA ALA A 233 20.26 4.06 3.53
C ALA A 233 21.20 5.09 4.21
N ILE A 234 22.44 4.70 4.47
CA ILE A 234 23.48 5.60 5.01
C ILE A 234 23.73 6.79 4.07
N ALA A 235 23.81 6.56 2.74
CA ALA A 235 24.01 7.62 1.75
C ALA A 235 22.84 8.62 1.75
N VAL A 236 21.59 8.14 1.77
CA VAL A 236 20.39 8.97 1.86
C VAL A 236 20.34 9.77 3.16
N SER A 237 20.68 9.15 4.30
CA SER A 237 20.60 9.79 5.64
C SER A 237 21.52 11.00 5.81
N LYS A 238 22.55 11.13 4.96
CA LYS A 238 23.42 12.32 4.89
C LYS A 238 22.69 13.53 4.31
N LEU A 239 21.70 13.31 3.42
CA LEU A 239 20.99 14.34 2.66
C LEU A 239 19.56 14.58 3.16
N LEU A 240 18.86 13.54 3.54
CA LEU A 240 17.52 13.54 4.08
C LEU A 240 17.52 12.87 5.46
N LYS A 241 16.44 13.01 6.18
CA LYS A 241 16.28 12.38 7.50
C LYS A 241 15.11 11.40 7.50
N ASP A 242 15.31 10.25 8.10
CA ASP A 242 14.23 9.29 8.31
C ASP A 242 13.23 9.86 9.33
N ALA A 243 11.97 9.88 8.94
CA ALA A 243 10.87 10.40 9.77
C ALA A 243 10.72 9.63 11.09
N LEU A 244 11.07 8.33 11.10
CA LEU A 244 11.07 7.49 12.30
C LEU A 244 11.87 8.13 13.44
N TYR A 245 13.09 8.60 13.15
CA TYR A 245 14.02 9.16 14.14
C TYR A 245 13.73 10.63 14.49
N LEU A 246 12.87 11.30 13.71
CA LEU A 246 12.46 12.67 13.96
C LEU A 246 11.11 12.78 14.69
N SER A 247 10.43 11.68 14.89
CA SER A 247 9.09 11.67 15.49
C SER A 247 9.10 12.26 16.89
N LYS A 248 8.21 13.25 17.11
CA LYS A 248 8.03 13.90 18.43
C LYS A 248 7.31 13.00 19.42
N SER A 249 6.30 12.29 18.96
CA SER A 249 5.68 11.24 19.77
C SER A 249 6.47 9.95 19.65
N ALA A 250 6.38 9.08 20.64
CA ALA A 250 6.97 7.74 20.54
C ALA A 250 6.41 7.02 19.30
N PRO A 251 7.27 6.54 18.38
CA PRO A 251 6.82 5.79 17.22
C PRO A 251 6.05 4.54 17.62
N GLN A 252 5.02 4.19 16.86
CA GLN A 252 4.11 3.10 17.19
C GLN A 252 4.09 2.01 16.12
N GLY A 253 3.82 0.78 16.52
CA GLY A 253 3.68 -0.37 15.65
C GLY A 253 4.86 -1.35 15.74
N PRO A 254 4.87 -2.37 14.87
CA PRO A 254 5.96 -3.33 14.78
C PRO A 254 7.20 -2.67 14.19
N TRP A 255 8.37 -3.32 14.42
CA TRP A 255 9.62 -2.89 13.80
C TRP A 255 9.66 -3.22 12.30
N ARG A 256 9.30 -4.46 11.95
CA ARG A 256 9.34 -4.90 10.55
C ARG A 256 8.34 -4.14 9.69
N THR A 257 8.73 -3.82 8.48
CA THR A 257 7.81 -3.24 7.47
C THR A 257 7.38 -4.30 6.46
N CYS A 258 8.24 -5.24 6.10
CA CYS A 258 7.90 -6.41 5.29
C CYS A 258 7.50 -7.57 6.21
N ASN A 259 6.28 -8.10 6.03
CA ASN A 259 5.73 -9.19 6.86
C ASN A 259 5.72 -10.54 6.16
N HIS A 260 6.03 -10.61 4.84
CA HIS A 260 6.05 -11.82 4.04
C HIS A 260 4.78 -12.69 4.18
N TRP A 261 3.62 -12.08 4.40
CA TRP A 261 2.35 -12.72 4.73
C TRP A 261 2.34 -13.46 6.08
N ALA A 262 3.41 -13.39 6.85
CA ALA A 262 3.52 -14.10 8.12
C ALA A 262 2.78 -13.36 9.24
N TRP A 263 1.75 -14.02 9.79
CA TRP A 263 1.11 -13.59 11.03
C TRP A 263 2.00 -13.91 12.22
N ARG A 264 2.09 -12.98 13.16
CA ARG A 264 2.73 -13.19 14.47
C ARG A 264 1.76 -12.82 15.59
N GLU A 265 1.74 -13.60 16.63
CA GLU A 265 0.93 -13.29 17.82
C GLU A 265 1.49 -12.09 18.57
N LYS A 266 2.82 -11.97 18.60
CA LYS A 266 3.55 -10.84 19.17
C LYS A 266 4.59 -10.33 18.18
N GLU A 267 4.49 -9.06 17.84
CA GLU A 267 5.48 -8.34 17.04
C GLU A 267 6.54 -7.70 17.94
N THR A 268 7.78 -7.64 17.48
CA THR A 268 8.78 -6.75 18.06
C THR A 268 8.35 -5.32 17.76
N THR A 269 8.15 -4.51 18.77
CA THR A 269 7.75 -3.12 18.60
C THR A 269 8.92 -2.24 18.14
N ILE A 270 8.61 -1.08 17.58
CA ILE A 270 9.64 -0.07 17.25
C ILE A 270 10.46 0.30 18.49
N ALA A 271 9.82 0.47 19.65
CA ALA A 271 10.51 0.82 20.89
C ALA A 271 11.49 -0.26 21.35
N GLU A 272 11.09 -1.54 21.29
CA GLU A 272 11.97 -2.67 21.59
C GLU A 272 13.15 -2.73 20.62
N ALA A 273 12.91 -2.57 19.31
CA ALA A 273 13.96 -2.57 18.30
C ALA A 273 14.96 -1.42 18.51
N LEU A 274 14.47 -0.21 18.77
CA LEU A 274 15.32 0.97 19.01
C LEU A 274 16.19 0.85 20.26
N SER A 275 15.85 -0.02 21.22
CA SER A 275 16.69 -0.34 22.36
C SER A 275 17.88 -1.27 22.03
N MET A 276 17.87 -1.90 20.85
CA MET A 276 18.93 -2.78 20.38
C MET A 276 19.99 -2.02 19.58
N PRO A 277 21.23 -2.52 19.48
CA PRO A 277 22.20 -2.06 18.49
C PRO A 277 21.61 -2.13 17.07
N ARG A 278 21.92 -1.12 16.26
CA ARG A 278 21.31 -0.95 14.91
C ARG A 278 21.45 -2.20 14.04
N GLU A 279 22.60 -2.83 14.03
CA GLU A 279 22.92 -4.02 13.26
C GLU A 279 22.22 -5.29 13.75
N LYS A 280 21.57 -5.24 14.93
CA LYS A 280 20.81 -6.35 15.51
C LYS A 280 19.30 -6.21 15.36
N ARG A 281 18.82 -5.10 14.82
CA ARG A 281 17.36 -4.81 14.68
C ARG A 281 16.73 -5.58 13.54
N SER A 282 17.50 -5.84 12.48
CA SER A 282 17.04 -6.51 11.26
C SER A 282 18.17 -7.31 10.65
N ALA A 283 17.82 -8.41 9.97
CA ALA A 283 18.73 -9.12 9.07
C ALA A 283 18.02 -9.36 7.73
N ARG A 284 18.80 -9.48 6.65
CA ARG A 284 18.21 -9.79 5.33
C ARG A 284 17.66 -11.20 5.29
N GLY A 285 16.44 -11.32 4.74
CA GLY A 285 15.77 -12.61 4.58
C GLY A 285 15.22 -13.18 5.86
N ASP A 286 15.29 -12.44 6.96
CA ASP A 286 14.54 -12.78 8.17
C ASP A 286 13.21 -12.06 8.23
N ASP A 287 12.37 -12.47 9.17
CA ASP A 287 11.06 -11.90 9.38
C ASP A 287 11.08 -10.50 10.02
N ALA A 288 12.25 -9.89 10.22
CA ALA A 288 12.42 -8.60 10.89
C ALA A 288 12.85 -7.48 9.92
N GLU A 289 12.66 -7.66 8.61
CA GLU A 289 13.07 -6.69 7.61
C GLU A 289 12.31 -5.36 7.74
N HIS A 290 13.09 -4.28 7.96
CA HIS A 290 12.63 -2.89 7.89
C HIS A 290 13.25 -2.27 6.64
N ILE A 291 12.50 -2.20 5.56
CA ILE A 291 12.98 -1.86 4.21
C ILE A 291 12.15 -0.77 3.52
N ASP A 292 11.04 -0.37 4.12
CA ASP A 292 10.20 0.74 3.68
C ASP A 292 10.51 1.98 4.53
N TYR A 293 10.53 3.17 3.91
CA TYR A 293 10.96 4.40 4.57
C TYR A 293 10.16 5.63 4.15
N ILE A 294 10.07 6.59 5.06
CA ILE A 294 9.64 7.97 4.79
C ILE A 294 10.81 8.88 5.16
N TYR A 295 11.55 9.35 4.16
CA TYR A 295 12.60 10.35 4.33
C TYR A 295 12.08 11.75 4.07
N VAL A 296 12.56 12.72 4.83
CA VAL A 296 12.16 14.12 4.74
C VAL A 296 13.38 15.05 4.73
N SER A 297 13.25 16.22 4.14
CA SER A 297 14.29 17.26 4.19
C SER A 297 14.61 17.69 5.61
N PRO A 298 15.88 18.05 5.90
CA PRO A 298 16.25 18.66 7.17
C PRO A 298 15.35 19.87 7.50
N GLY A 299 15.04 20.05 8.80
CA GLY A 299 14.13 21.10 9.27
C GLY A 299 12.65 20.72 9.26
N THR A 300 12.27 19.60 8.63
CA THR A 300 10.90 19.04 8.74
C THR A 300 10.61 18.64 10.19
N LYS A 301 9.45 19.04 10.69
CA LYS A 301 8.97 18.58 12.01
C LYS A 301 8.10 17.33 11.77
N VAL A 302 8.44 16.22 12.40
CA VAL A 302 7.64 14.99 12.38
C VAL A 302 6.86 14.93 13.69
N LEU A 303 5.53 14.94 13.59
CA LEU A 303 4.65 14.95 14.76
C LEU A 303 4.42 13.54 15.30
N ASP A 304 4.23 12.59 14.40
CA ASP A 304 4.07 11.17 14.71
C ASP A 304 4.66 10.29 13.60
N TYR A 305 4.93 9.04 13.93
CA TYR A 305 5.33 7.98 13.00
C TYR A 305 4.72 6.65 13.46
N ARG A 306 4.11 5.94 12.53
CA ARG A 306 3.47 4.65 12.82
C ARG A 306 3.72 3.65 11.69
N ILE A 307 3.96 2.39 12.06
CA ILE A 307 3.87 1.24 11.17
C ILE A 307 2.54 0.55 11.49
N VAL A 308 1.63 0.56 10.52
CA VAL A 308 0.25 0.12 10.73
C VAL A 308 0.09 -1.34 10.30
N ALA A 309 0.08 -2.23 11.28
CA ALA A 309 -0.01 -3.68 11.11
C ALA A 309 -1.41 -4.19 11.47
N THR A 310 -2.43 -3.69 10.78
CA THR A 310 -3.81 -4.11 11.04
C THR A 310 -4.18 -5.32 10.19
N PRO A 311 -4.55 -6.45 10.79
CA PRO A 311 -5.05 -7.59 10.05
C PRO A 311 -6.41 -7.28 9.39
N ARG A 312 -6.73 -8.01 8.34
CA ARG A 312 -8.05 -7.97 7.72
C ARG A 312 -9.11 -8.40 8.72
N PRO A 313 -10.28 -7.75 8.78
CA PRO A 313 -11.28 -7.99 9.81
C PRO A 313 -11.67 -9.46 9.96
N GLY A 314 -11.57 -9.99 11.18
CA GLY A 314 -11.93 -11.37 11.51
C GLY A 314 -10.96 -12.43 10.98
N THR A 315 -9.75 -12.04 10.59
CA THR A 315 -8.74 -12.97 10.06
C THR A 315 -7.37 -12.75 10.70
N LYS A 316 -6.44 -13.70 10.48
CA LYS A 316 -5.01 -13.57 10.75
C LYS A 316 -4.22 -13.24 9.46
N HIS A 317 -4.85 -12.59 8.48
CA HIS A 317 -4.24 -12.22 7.21
C HIS A 317 -4.14 -10.71 7.09
N TYR A 318 -3.09 -10.23 6.44
CA TYR A 318 -2.88 -8.82 6.16
C TYR A 318 -3.38 -8.44 4.75
N ALA A 319 -3.56 -7.15 4.51
CA ALA A 319 -3.98 -6.64 3.21
C ALA A 319 -2.82 -6.53 2.20
N SER A 320 -1.57 -6.60 2.67
CA SER A 320 -0.33 -6.70 1.89
C SER A 320 0.71 -7.51 2.66
N ASP A 321 1.76 -8.01 1.98
CA ASP A 321 2.96 -8.58 2.59
C ASP A 321 3.92 -7.52 3.16
N HIS A 322 3.55 -6.24 3.02
CA HIS A 322 4.14 -5.12 3.73
C HIS A 322 3.12 -4.46 4.65
N PHE A 323 3.59 -3.82 5.72
CA PHE A 323 2.81 -2.91 6.54
C PHE A 323 2.91 -1.49 6.00
N SER A 324 1.87 -0.68 6.19
CA SER A 324 1.95 0.71 5.77
C SER A 324 2.68 1.57 6.80
N LEU A 325 3.46 2.52 6.30
CA LEU A 325 4.05 3.57 7.08
C LEU A 325 3.15 4.81 7.03
N VAL A 326 2.90 5.42 8.16
CA VAL A 326 2.13 6.66 8.24
C VAL A 326 2.87 7.66 9.14
N SER A 327 3.04 8.87 8.63
CA SER A 327 3.69 9.95 9.38
C SER A 327 2.98 11.28 9.14
N THR A 328 2.80 12.05 10.21
CA THR A 328 2.29 13.42 10.13
C THR A 328 3.44 14.40 10.27
N ILE A 329 3.65 15.23 9.26
CA ILE A 329 4.80 16.12 9.16
C ILE A 329 4.39 17.58 8.96
N ILE A 330 5.30 18.50 9.29
CA ILE A 330 5.21 19.92 8.94
C ILE A 330 6.51 20.29 8.22
N LEU A 331 6.39 20.75 6.97
CA LEU A 331 7.52 21.17 6.16
C LEU A 331 8.18 22.43 6.71
N PRO A 332 9.51 22.61 6.51
CA PRO A 332 10.27 23.76 6.98
C PRO A 332 9.78 25.06 6.36
#